data_b183f1aef357acb88994aebaf74d0439
#
_entry.id   b183f1aef357acb88994aebaf74d0439
#
_cell.length_a   1.000
_cell.length_b   1.000
_cell.length_c   1.000
_cell.angle_alpha   90.00
_cell.angle_beta   90.00
_cell.angle_gamma   90.00
#
_symmetry.space_group_name_H-M   'P 1'
#
loop_
_entity.id
_entity.type
_entity.pdbx_description
1 polymer ?
#
loop_
_entity_poly.entity_id
_entity_poly.type
_entity_poly.pdbx_seq_one_letter_code
_entity_poly.pdbx_strand_id
1 'polypeptide(L)'
;MAVLKAINGHTGCGRIKDYLEKGGRALLRDFFNLSWDEVEDKGLDIALKDEVDWALEMDALRRDYGNDTPWKGQRAITFRHYVISPDPGDNIGLDGLRELTHAWVRKHFSDYQVAVIYHDDNRQRIPHAHIVVNNTNLETGRRLHIPNALEMNRSLQELARAKGLTAFDNEMPKGRVGQSDPRTPPRPRTRWATYINKAERGILDAGAYSWVSDIRNRVSVAKVLSRNEGEFMRILELMEIEVAENSLHAPREDWIFSLADQPSRKVSGERLGMTFGKIALTERFERIGSYHPDAASSRAILSMATDAVEVNDVEELGSLAKAVETNARYSIGSSADYGRRIETLQRRMEKETGSKAAAKCAERIQELAEAREYASRHSLVPDEVLARRYQSTGSDRWQYEPQRSGNRAQGAARGSSAARRGSRDRQQEGRNR
;
A
#
# COMPACT_ATOMS: atom_id res chain seq x y z
N MET A 1 14.40 13.53 10.30
CA MET A 1 14.09 12.75 11.53
C MET A 1 13.83 11.31 11.16
N ALA A 2 14.29 10.37 11.98
CA ALA A 2 14.07 8.95 11.67
C ALA A 2 12.59 8.58 11.82
N VAL A 3 12.02 7.98 10.79
CA VAL A 3 10.63 7.56 10.75
C VAL A 3 10.54 6.05 10.93
N LEU A 4 9.64 5.60 11.83
CA LEU A 4 9.31 4.21 12.03
C LEU A 4 7.88 3.95 11.54
N LYS A 5 7.73 3.16 10.49
CA LYS A 5 6.43 2.63 10.05
C LYS A 5 6.29 1.18 10.53
N ALA A 6 5.13 0.81 11.04
CA ALA A 6 4.83 -0.54 11.51
C ALA A 6 3.59 -1.08 10.78
N ILE A 7 3.71 -2.26 10.21
CA ILE A 7 2.72 -2.86 9.32
C ILE A 7 2.52 -4.34 9.72
N ASN A 8 1.30 -4.83 9.64
CA ASN A 8 0.98 -6.23 9.92
C ASN A 8 0.90 -7.02 8.62
N GLY A 9 1.69 -8.07 8.50
CA GLY A 9 1.56 -9.04 7.41
C GLY A 9 0.56 -10.14 7.76
N HIS A 10 -0.20 -10.58 6.77
CA HIS A 10 -1.22 -11.64 6.90
C HIS A 10 -1.02 -12.76 5.87
N THR A 11 0.07 -12.71 5.11
CA THR A 11 0.45 -13.66 4.05
C THR A 11 1.69 -14.45 4.44
N GLY A 12 2.13 -15.40 3.61
CA GLY A 12 3.45 -16.00 3.76
C GLY A 12 4.56 -14.99 3.50
N CYS A 13 5.72 -15.19 4.12
CA CYS A 13 6.89 -14.32 3.96
C CYS A 13 7.47 -14.34 2.55
N GLY A 14 7.17 -15.36 1.73
CA GLY A 14 7.62 -15.44 0.34
C GLY A 14 7.21 -14.22 -0.49
N ARG A 15 5.98 -13.75 -0.33
CA ARG A 15 5.49 -12.58 -1.09
C ARG A 15 6.20 -11.28 -0.72
N ILE A 16 6.42 -11.03 0.57
CA ILE A 16 7.16 -9.83 0.97
C ILE A 16 8.63 -9.93 0.57
N LYS A 17 9.22 -11.12 0.58
CA LYS A 17 10.57 -11.36 0.04
C LYS A 17 10.64 -10.98 -1.44
N ASP A 18 9.76 -11.56 -2.25
CA ASP A 18 9.70 -11.28 -3.70
C ASP A 18 9.52 -9.77 -3.95
N TYR A 19 8.66 -9.12 -3.20
CA TYR A 19 8.43 -7.69 -3.30
C TYR A 19 9.66 -6.87 -2.94
N LEU A 20 10.33 -7.15 -1.81
CA LEU A 20 11.49 -6.41 -1.34
C LEU A 20 12.74 -6.65 -2.18
N GLU A 21 12.87 -7.81 -2.83
CA GLU A 21 14.04 -8.18 -3.61
C GLU A 21 13.84 -8.08 -5.13
N LYS A 22 12.63 -7.75 -5.59
CA LYS A 22 12.27 -7.65 -7.01
C LYS A 22 13.21 -6.71 -7.78
N GLY A 23 13.73 -7.22 -8.91
CA GLY A 23 14.53 -6.40 -9.82
C GLY A 23 15.90 -5.98 -9.28
N GLY A 24 16.41 -6.66 -8.26
CA GLY A 24 17.73 -6.37 -7.69
C GLY A 24 17.82 -5.05 -6.91
N ARG A 25 16.69 -4.51 -6.44
CA ARG A 25 16.64 -3.24 -5.69
C ARG A 25 17.21 -3.31 -4.28
N ALA A 26 17.41 -4.52 -3.74
CA ALA A 26 18.04 -4.71 -2.44
C ALA A 26 19.52 -4.38 -2.52
N LEU A 27 19.95 -3.34 -1.78
CA LEU A 27 21.36 -2.94 -1.69
C LEU A 27 22.15 -3.86 -0.78
N LEU A 28 21.53 -4.28 0.31
CA LEU A 28 22.13 -5.14 1.32
C LEU A 28 21.03 -5.90 2.06
N ARG A 29 21.42 -7.05 2.64
CA ARG A 29 20.55 -7.86 3.49
C ARG A 29 21.30 -8.19 4.78
N ASP A 30 20.60 -8.12 5.92
CA ASP A 30 21.08 -8.62 7.21
C ASP A 30 20.01 -9.54 7.80
N PHE A 31 20.47 -10.58 8.47
CA PHE A 31 19.59 -11.57 9.05
C PHE A 31 19.92 -11.77 10.53
N PHE A 32 18.90 -12.01 11.35
CA PHE A 32 19.05 -12.30 12.79
C PHE A 32 18.26 -13.57 13.10
N ASN A 33 18.91 -14.49 13.81
CA ASN A 33 18.32 -15.77 14.20
C ASN A 33 17.78 -16.59 13.02
N LEU A 34 18.34 -16.44 11.86
CA LEU A 34 18.12 -17.26 10.66
C LEU A 34 19.38 -18.08 10.40
N SER A 35 19.30 -19.13 9.59
CA SER A 35 20.43 -20.02 9.29
C SER A 35 21.69 -19.28 8.81
N TRP A 36 21.51 -18.08 8.28
CA TRP A 36 22.59 -17.19 7.86
C TRP A 36 23.45 -16.66 9.01
N ASP A 37 22.87 -16.43 10.19
CA ASP A 37 23.57 -15.88 11.34
C ASP A 37 24.77 -16.76 11.73
N GLU A 38 24.60 -18.08 11.64
CA GLU A 38 25.68 -19.05 11.87
C GLU A 38 26.80 -18.98 10.82
N VAL A 39 26.49 -18.54 9.60
CA VAL A 39 27.41 -18.43 8.48
C VAL A 39 28.24 -17.16 8.53
N GLU A 40 27.65 -16.06 8.99
CA GLU A 40 28.33 -14.75 9.16
C GLU A 40 29.39 -14.84 10.29
N ASP A 41 29.07 -15.51 11.39
CA ASP A 41 30.00 -15.77 12.50
C ASP A 41 31.19 -16.69 12.08
N LYS A 42 31.03 -17.47 11.03
CA LYS A 42 32.08 -18.36 10.49
C LYS A 42 32.92 -17.72 9.39
N GLY A 43 32.67 -16.45 9.03
CA GLY A 43 33.43 -15.72 8.01
C GLY A 43 33.27 -16.29 6.58
N LEU A 44 32.11 -16.90 6.30
CA LEU A 44 31.80 -17.46 4.99
C LEU A 44 31.38 -16.42 3.96
N ASP A 45 31.60 -16.72 2.69
CA ASP A 45 31.54 -15.80 1.56
C ASP A 45 30.15 -15.16 1.37
N ILE A 46 30.14 -13.86 1.03
CA ILE A 46 28.96 -13.03 0.74
C ILE A 46 28.06 -13.65 -0.36
N ALA A 47 28.64 -14.46 -1.27
CA ALA A 47 27.89 -15.16 -2.31
C ALA A 47 26.83 -16.13 -1.76
N LEU A 48 27.03 -16.68 -0.56
CA LEU A 48 26.06 -17.58 0.08
C LEU A 48 24.83 -16.85 0.64
N LYS A 49 24.88 -15.51 0.78
CA LYS A 49 23.73 -14.70 1.23
C LYS A 49 22.56 -14.76 0.24
N ASP A 50 22.83 -14.95 -1.02
CA ASP A 50 21.78 -15.05 -2.04
C ASP A 50 21.06 -16.42 -2.04
N GLU A 51 21.63 -17.42 -1.35
CA GLU A 51 21.07 -18.77 -1.24
C GLU A 51 20.14 -18.95 -0.02
N VAL A 52 20.17 -18.03 0.95
CA VAL A 52 19.32 -18.12 2.14
C VAL A 52 17.88 -17.75 1.82
N ASP A 53 16.97 -18.72 1.88
CA ASP A 53 15.54 -18.46 1.80
C ASP A 53 14.96 -18.13 3.19
N TRP A 54 15.26 -16.92 3.66
CA TRP A 54 14.78 -16.43 4.94
C TRP A 54 13.26 -16.49 5.09
N ALA A 55 12.54 -16.31 3.98
CA ALA A 55 11.08 -16.36 4.00
C ALA A 55 10.55 -17.77 4.24
N LEU A 56 11.19 -18.77 3.62
CA LEU A 56 10.85 -20.18 3.82
C LEU A 56 11.11 -20.61 5.27
N GLU A 57 12.24 -20.20 5.84
CA GLU A 57 12.57 -20.48 7.25
C GLU A 57 11.58 -19.86 8.21
N MET A 58 11.22 -18.60 8.03
CA MET A 58 10.21 -17.92 8.85
C MET A 58 8.85 -18.60 8.76
N ASP A 59 8.43 -18.98 7.55
CA ASP A 59 7.15 -19.66 7.32
C ASP A 59 7.14 -21.07 7.90
N ALA A 60 8.25 -21.79 7.87
CA ALA A 60 8.39 -23.12 8.47
C ALA A 60 8.27 -23.04 9.98
N LEU A 61 9.07 -22.20 10.65
CA LEU A 61 9.01 -22.02 12.11
C LEU A 61 7.60 -21.65 12.57
N ARG A 62 6.95 -20.73 11.89
CA ARG A 62 5.61 -20.28 12.26
C ARG A 62 4.57 -21.41 12.17
N ARG A 63 4.67 -22.26 11.13
CA ARG A 63 3.79 -23.44 10.97
C ARG A 63 4.03 -24.46 12.04
N ASP A 64 5.26 -24.73 12.41
CA ASP A 64 5.63 -25.72 13.42
C ASP A 64 5.02 -25.35 14.79
N TYR A 65 4.94 -24.07 15.10
CA TYR A 65 4.29 -23.58 16.32
C TYR A 65 2.79 -23.29 16.19
N GLY A 66 2.17 -23.54 15.03
CA GLY A 66 0.73 -23.29 14.77
C GLY A 66 0.33 -21.82 14.84
N ASN A 67 1.27 -20.91 14.64
CA ASN A 67 1.04 -19.47 14.73
C ASN A 67 0.40 -18.86 13.46
N ASP A 68 0.13 -19.67 12.45
CA ASP A 68 -0.60 -19.31 11.23
C ASP A 68 -2.13 -19.29 11.40
N THR A 69 -2.61 -19.85 12.52
CA THR A 69 -4.05 -20.01 12.71
C THR A 69 -4.73 -18.69 13.10
N PRO A 70 -5.92 -18.39 12.58
CA PRO A 70 -6.71 -17.25 13.00
C PRO A 70 -6.95 -17.24 14.52
N TRP A 71 -7.00 -16.03 15.09
CA TRP A 71 -7.25 -15.86 16.51
C TRP A 71 -8.52 -15.01 16.73
N LYS A 72 -9.49 -15.53 17.45
CA LYS A 72 -10.76 -14.84 17.76
C LYS A 72 -11.47 -14.29 16.50
N GLY A 73 -11.47 -15.05 15.42
CA GLY A 73 -12.12 -14.66 14.16
C GLY A 73 -11.35 -13.63 13.31
N GLN A 74 -10.16 -13.18 13.76
CA GLN A 74 -9.30 -12.30 13.00
C GLN A 74 -8.24 -13.08 12.23
N ARG A 75 -7.86 -12.61 11.04
CA ARG A 75 -6.75 -13.21 10.27
C ARG A 75 -5.49 -13.24 11.13
N ALA A 76 -4.72 -14.31 11.01
CA ALA A 76 -3.43 -14.40 11.70
C ALA A 76 -2.49 -13.31 11.21
N ILE A 77 -1.82 -12.62 12.13
CA ILE A 77 -0.66 -11.81 11.78
C ILE A 77 0.50 -12.80 11.66
N THR A 78 1.10 -12.87 10.47
CA THR A 78 2.15 -13.83 10.15
C THR A 78 3.54 -13.24 10.35
N PHE A 79 3.70 -11.96 10.10
CA PHE A 79 4.91 -11.20 10.36
C PHE A 79 4.58 -9.75 10.70
N ARG A 80 5.56 -9.03 11.24
CA ARG A 80 5.53 -7.58 11.36
C ARG A 80 6.57 -7.00 10.42
N HIS A 81 6.16 -6.01 9.64
CA HIS A 81 7.04 -5.28 8.76
C HIS A 81 7.22 -3.86 9.28
N TYR A 82 8.47 -3.46 9.48
CA TYR A 82 8.84 -2.12 9.89
C TYR A 82 9.69 -1.48 8.81
N VAL A 83 9.57 -0.16 8.67
CA VAL A 83 10.44 0.62 7.81
C VAL A 83 11.10 1.69 8.65
N ILE A 84 12.43 1.73 8.66
CA ILE A 84 13.23 2.80 9.23
C ILE A 84 13.76 3.65 8.09
N SER A 85 13.31 4.91 8.03
CA SER A 85 13.78 5.90 7.06
C SER A 85 14.41 7.07 7.84
N PRO A 86 15.72 7.35 7.67
CA PRO A 86 16.36 8.48 8.30
C PRO A 86 15.89 9.83 7.73
N ASP A 87 16.20 10.92 8.42
CA ASP A 87 15.94 12.26 7.88
C ASP A 87 16.85 12.51 6.68
N PRO A 88 16.32 13.05 5.59
CA PRO A 88 17.15 13.44 4.44
C PRO A 88 18.27 14.41 4.80
N GLY A 89 18.04 15.28 5.79
CA GLY A 89 19.02 16.27 6.25
C GLY A 89 20.20 15.67 7.04
N ASP A 90 20.04 14.44 7.56
CA ASP A 90 21.11 13.77 8.31
C ASP A 90 22.22 13.22 7.39
N ASN A 91 21.92 13.06 6.11
CA ASN A 91 22.84 12.53 5.08
C ASN A 91 23.55 11.24 5.52
N ILE A 92 22.81 10.36 6.19
CA ILE A 92 23.34 9.10 6.73
C ILE A 92 23.61 8.12 5.58
N GLY A 93 24.80 7.52 5.58
CA GLY A 93 25.13 6.44 4.65
C GLY A 93 24.52 5.09 5.06
N LEU A 94 24.69 4.09 4.18
CA LEU A 94 24.17 2.72 4.40
C LEU A 94 24.69 2.10 5.70
N ASP A 95 25.98 2.30 6.02
CA ASP A 95 26.60 1.76 7.25
C ASP A 95 25.98 2.35 8.52
N GLY A 96 25.77 3.67 8.54
CA GLY A 96 25.13 4.34 9.67
C GLY A 96 23.68 3.91 9.86
N LEU A 97 22.94 3.73 8.78
CA LEU A 97 21.59 3.18 8.82
C LEU A 97 21.59 1.74 9.33
N ARG A 98 22.55 0.92 8.87
CA ARG A 98 22.73 -0.47 9.30
C ARG A 98 22.96 -0.54 10.82
N GLU A 99 23.87 0.25 11.34
CA GLU A 99 24.14 0.32 12.78
C GLU A 99 22.91 0.74 13.60
N LEU A 100 22.16 1.76 13.14
CA LEU A 100 20.92 2.19 13.79
C LEU A 100 19.89 1.07 13.81
N THR A 101 19.70 0.43 12.67
CA THR A 101 18.74 -0.67 12.49
C THR A 101 19.11 -1.87 13.36
N HIS A 102 20.38 -2.30 13.37
CA HIS A 102 20.86 -3.39 14.21
C HIS A 102 20.64 -3.13 15.69
N ALA A 103 20.97 -1.93 16.15
CA ALA A 103 20.75 -1.56 17.55
C ALA A 103 19.27 -1.64 17.94
N TRP A 104 18.38 -1.19 17.04
CA TRP A 104 16.95 -1.23 17.28
C TRP A 104 16.38 -2.66 17.22
N VAL A 105 16.79 -3.47 16.23
CA VAL A 105 16.39 -4.87 16.12
C VAL A 105 16.83 -5.68 17.33
N ARG A 106 18.09 -5.59 17.73
CA ARG A 106 18.61 -6.30 18.90
C ARG A 106 17.89 -5.92 20.20
N LYS A 107 17.51 -4.66 20.34
CA LYS A 107 16.79 -4.18 21.54
C LYS A 107 15.36 -4.74 21.64
N HIS A 108 14.69 -5.00 20.51
CA HIS A 108 13.26 -5.31 20.50
C HIS A 108 12.94 -6.73 20.04
N PHE A 109 13.82 -7.37 19.28
CA PHE A 109 13.54 -8.63 18.58
C PHE A 109 14.68 -9.64 18.69
N SER A 110 15.46 -9.63 19.80
CA SER A 110 16.55 -10.58 20.05
C SER A 110 16.13 -12.04 19.93
N ASP A 111 14.87 -12.34 20.28
CA ASP A 111 14.33 -13.70 20.36
C ASP A 111 13.44 -14.05 19.16
N TYR A 112 13.57 -13.31 18.06
CA TYR A 112 12.77 -13.51 16.87
C TYR A 112 13.67 -13.64 15.63
N GLN A 113 13.19 -14.39 14.63
CA GLN A 113 13.80 -14.34 13.30
C GLN A 113 13.49 -12.99 12.65
N VAL A 114 14.53 -12.32 12.15
CA VAL A 114 14.39 -11.01 11.50
C VAL A 114 15.21 -11.00 10.21
N ALA A 115 14.58 -10.52 9.12
CA ALA A 115 15.25 -10.16 7.89
C ALA A 115 15.21 -8.65 7.71
N VAL A 116 16.36 -8.06 7.39
CA VAL A 116 16.48 -6.62 7.10
C VAL A 116 16.97 -6.45 5.68
N ILE A 117 16.20 -5.76 4.86
CA ILE A 117 16.52 -5.46 3.47
C ILE A 117 16.65 -3.95 3.32
N TYR A 118 17.79 -3.50 2.78
CA TYR A 118 18.09 -2.08 2.62
C TYR A 118 17.88 -1.64 1.19
N HIS A 119 17.22 -0.51 1.01
CA HIS A 119 16.91 0.11 -0.28
C HIS A 119 17.36 1.57 -0.32
N ASP A 120 17.49 2.12 -1.54
CA ASP A 120 17.63 3.55 -1.82
C ASP A 120 16.74 3.98 -2.99
N ASP A 121 15.71 3.19 -3.27
CA ASP A 121 14.87 3.36 -4.45
C ASP A 121 13.83 4.49 -4.34
N ASN A 122 13.81 5.19 -3.20
CA ASN A 122 13.01 6.39 -3.06
C ASN A 122 13.54 7.55 -3.93
N ARG A 123 12.69 8.57 -4.13
CA ARG A 123 12.99 9.72 -5.00
C ARG A 123 14.31 10.42 -4.69
N GLN A 124 14.67 10.51 -3.41
CA GLN A 124 15.86 11.22 -2.95
C GLN A 124 17.08 10.32 -2.80
N ARG A 125 17.00 9.05 -3.18
CA ARG A 125 18.05 8.04 -3.02
C ARG A 125 18.57 7.96 -1.58
N ILE A 126 17.67 8.14 -0.61
CA ILE A 126 17.99 8.04 0.80
C ILE A 126 17.89 6.58 1.21
N PRO A 127 18.95 5.99 1.75
CA PRO A 127 18.91 4.63 2.25
C PRO A 127 17.82 4.47 3.32
N HIS A 128 17.06 3.38 3.23
CA HIS A 128 16.06 3.02 4.22
C HIS A 128 16.05 1.50 4.42
N ALA A 129 15.60 1.06 5.59
CA ALA A 129 15.63 -0.32 5.99
C ALA A 129 14.22 -0.88 6.11
N HIS A 130 13.93 -1.97 5.42
CA HIS A 130 12.75 -2.80 5.59
C HIS A 130 13.09 -3.95 6.55
N ILE A 131 12.37 -4.07 7.65
CA ILE A 131 12.61 -5.02 8.72
C ILE A 131 11.41 -5.95 8.81
N VAL A 132 11.57 -7.20 8.45
CA VAL A 132 10.53 -8.23 8.54
C VAL A 132 10.82 -9.09 9.75
N VAL A 133 9.90 -9.11 10.72
CA VAL A 133 10.00 -9.86 11.98
C VAL A 133 9.00 -11.00 11.98
N ASN A 134 9.46 -12.23 12.14
CA ASN A 134 8.58 -13.39 12.25
C ASN A 134 7.68 -13.28 13.49
N ASN A 135 6.44 -13.75 13.38
CA ASN A 135 5.45 -13.66 14.46
C ASN A 135 5.62 -14.74 15.54
N THR A 136 6.75 -15.44 15.58
CA THR A 136 7.00 -16.54 16.53
C THR A 136 8.26 -16.24 17.34
N ASN A 137 8.12 -16.18 18.66
CA ASN A 137 9.24 -16.06 19.58
C ASN A 137 9.98 -17.41 19.66
N LEU A 138 11.28 -17.40 19.49
CA LEU A 138 12.13 -18.58 19.43
C LEU A 138 12.23 -19.33 20.76
N GLU A 139 12.21 -18.60 21.88
CA GLU A 139 12.32 -19.22 23.21
C GLU A 139 11.00 -19.77 23.70
N THR A 140 9.90 -19.02 23.47
CA THR A 140 8.61 -19.36 24.09
C THR A 140 7.62 -20.00 23.11
N GLY A 141 7.87 -19.93 21.80
CA GLY A 141 6.94 -20.35 20.74
C GLY A 141 5.68 -19.48 20.64
N ARG A 142 5.58 -18.41 21.43
CA ARG A 142 4.39 -17.55 21.48
C ARG A 142 4.40 -16.53 20.35
N ARG A 143 3.20 -16.10 19.97
CA ARG A 143 3.04 -15.03 18.99
C ARG A 143 3.59 -13.70 19.50
N LEU A 144 4.21 -12.94 18.59
CA LEU A 144 4.71 -11.61 18.85
C LEU A 144 3.57 -10.69 19.33
N HIS A 145 3.74 -10.13 20.50
CA HIS A 145 2.83 -9.15 21.08
C HIS A 145 3.57 -7.83 21.29
N ILE A 146 3.06 -6.76 20.71
CA ILE A 146 3.59 -5.41 20.87
C ILE A 146 2.57 -4.59 21.66
N PRO A 147 2.78 -4.41 22.96
CA PRO A 147 1.80 -3.74 23.81
C PRO A 147 1.69 -2.24 23.51
N ASN A 148 2.78 -1.62 23.04
CA ASN A 148 2.83 -0.19 22.82
C ASN A 148 3.71 0.19 21.62
N ALA A 149 3.05 0.50 20.48
CA ALA A 149 3.77 0.94 19.28
C ALA A 149 4.51 2.28 19.46
N LEU A 150 4.06 3.15 20.39
CA LEU A 150 4.74 4.42 20.68
C LEU A 150 6.08 4.20 21.36
N GLU A 151 6.21 3.16 22.16
CA GLU A 151 7.49 2.78 22.78
C GLU A 151 8.53 2.37 21.74
N MET A 152 8.12 1.62 20.73
CA MET A 152 8.98 1.23 19.62
C MET A 152 9.55 2.46 18.91
N ASN A 153 8.70 3.44 18.61
CA ASN A 153 9.14 4.69 18.00
C ASN A 153 10.00 5.52 18.95
N ARG A 154 9.62 5.66 20.22
CA ARG A 154 10.43 6.39 21.22
C ARG A 154 11.84 5.81 21.31
N SER A 155 11.95 4.50 21.35
CA SER A 155 13.23 3.80 21.37
C SER A 155 14.09 4.08 20.14
N LEU A 156 13.48 4.12 18.93
CA LEU A 156 14.20 4.52 17.73
C LEU A 156 14.72 5.96 17.81
N GLN A 157 13.89 6.89 18.32
CA GLN A 157 14.30 8.29 18.47
C GLN A 157 15.44 8.46 19.49
N GLU A 158 15.45 7.67 20.58
CA GLU A 158 16.55 7.64 21.55
C GLU A 158 17.85 7.16 20.91
N LEU A 159 17.79 6.08 20.13
CA LEU A 159 18.95 5.56 19.40
C LEU A 159 19.45 6.55 18.34
N ALA A 160 18.54 7.20 17.61
CA ALA A 160 18.90 8.24 16.64
C ALA A 160 19.62 9.41 17.32
N ARG A 161 19.12 9.92 18.46
CA ARG A 161 19.80 10.98 19.25
C ARG A 161 21.17 10.55 19.72
N ALA A 162 21.31 9.32 20.23
CA ALA A 162 22.59 8.80 20.68
C ALA A 162 23.65 8.74 19.57
N LYS A 163 23.21 8.64 18.31
CA LYS A 163 24.06 8.67 17.12
C LYS A 163 24.19 10.08 16.49
N GLY A 164 23.64 11.11 17.12
CA GLY A 164 23.70 12.49 16.62
C GLY A 164 22.78 12.74 15.41
N LEU A 165 21.81 11.87 15.18
CA LEU A 165 20.83 12.02 14.12
C LEU A 165 19.62 12.86 14.58
N THR A 166 18.94 13.46 13.62
CA THR A 166 17.72 14.23 13.86
C THR A 166 16.61 13.32 14.37
N ALA A 167 16.22 13.51 15.61
CA ALA A 167 15.17 12.76 16.28
C ALA A 167 13.92 13.61 16.50
N PHE A 168 12.77 12.96 16.61
CA PHE A 168 11.54 13.58 17.06
C PHE A 168 11.66 13.96 18.53
N ASP A 169 11.37 15.21 18.87
CA ASP A 169 10.98 15.55 20.22
C ASP A 169 9.53 15.11 20.43
N ASN A 170 9.36 14.07 21.25
CA ASN A 170 8.05 13.48 21.56
C ASN A 170 7.16 14.39 22.45
N GLU A 171 7.50 15.63 22.61
CA GLU A 171 6.55 16.63 23.05
C GLU A 171 5.64 16.99 21.86
N MET A 172 4.68 16.10 21.60
CA MET A 172 3.48 16.54 20.89
C MET A 172 3.05 17.83 21.58
N PRO A 173 3.02 18.99 20.88
CA PRO A 173 2.34 20.13 21.45
C PRO A 173 0.97 19.62 21.81
N LYS A 174 0.59 19.70 23.07
CA LYS A 174 -0.80 19.51 23.53
C LYS A 174 -1.63 20.65 22.92
N GLY A 175 -1.69 20.63 21.57
CA GLY A 175 -2.54 21.48 20.79
C GLY A 175 -3.96 21.04 21.09
N ARG A 176 -4.65 21.86 21.87
CA ARG A 176 -6.11 21.84 21.96
C ARG A 176 -6.64 21.39 20.62
N VAL A 177 -7.42 20.32 20.62
CA VAL A 177 -8.35 20.02 19.53
C VAL A 177 -9.17 21.30 19.36
N GLY A 178 -8.76 22.14 18.42
CA GLY A 178 -9.42 23.39 18.13
C GLY A 178 -10.79 23.03 17.58
N GLN A 179 -11.82 23.29 18.36
CA GLN A 179 -13.17 23.44 17.85
C GLN A 179 -13.05 24.38 16.64
N SER A 180 -13.34 23.88 15.45
CA SER A 180 -13.46 24.72 14.26
C SER A 180 -14.50 25.79 14.58
N ASP A 181 -14.10 27.06 14.53
CA ASP A 181 -14.99 28.19 14.69
C ASP A 181 -16.13 28.05 13.64
N PRO A 182 -17.40 27.89 14.06
CA PRO A 182 -18.51 27.73 13.12
C PRO A 182 -18.75 28.96 12.23
N ARG A 183 -18.02 30.05 12.44
CA ARG A 183 -18.12 31.31 11.69
C ARG A 183 -17.13 31.39 10.49
N THR A 184 -16.24 30.43 10.32
CA THR A 184 -15.34 30.42 9.15
C THR A 184 -16.10 29.87 7.95
N PRO A 185 -16.42 30.68 6.93
CA PRO A 185 -17.11 30.18 5.75
C PRO A 185 -16.27 29.07 5.12
N PRO A 186 -16.90 27.97 4.66
CA PRO A 186 -16.18 26.90 4.01
C PRO A 186 -15.42 27.46 2.80
N ARG A 187 -14.11 27.23 2.76
CA ARG A 187 -13.29 27.62 1.60
C ARG A 187 -13.88 27.02 0.32
N PRO A 188 -13.93 27.77 -0.79
CA PRO A 188 -14.48 27.26 -2.03
C PRO A 188 -13.72 25.96 -2.40
N ARG A 189 -14.48 24.89 -2.50
CA ARG A 189 -13.98 23.54 -2.77
C ARG A 189 -13.60 23.48 -4.25
N THR A 190 -12.32 23.34 -4.55
CA THR A 190 -11.89 23.07 -5.93
C THR A 190 -12.24 21.61 -6.28
N ARG A 191 -12.68 21.37 -7.52
CA ARG A 191 -13.14 20.06 -8.01
C ARG A 191 -12.15 18.91 -7.79
N TRP A 192 -10.88 19.21 -7.52
CA TRP A 192 -9.78 18.25 -7.33
C TRP A 192 -9.23 18.26 -5.90
N ALA A 193 -9.89 18.89 -4.96
CA ALA A 193 -9.39 18.98 -3.60
C ALA A 193 -9.59 17.65 -2.87
N THR A 194 -8.50 17.05 -2.41
CA THR A 194 -8.50 16.06 -1.35
C THR A 194 -8.63 16.74 0.00
N TYR A 195 -9.36 16.13 0.93
CA TYR A 195 -9.53 16.67 2.26
C TYR A 195 -8.58 16.02 3.24
N ILE A 196 -7.42 16.66 3.40
CA ILE A 196 -6.48 16.30 4.46
C ILE A 196 -6.75 17.27 5.62
N ASN A 197 -7.32 16.74 6.70
CA ASN A 197 -7.54 17.54 7.90
C ASN A 197 -6.24 17.81 8.65
N LYS A 198 -6.28 18.72 9.64
CA LYS A 198 -5.06 19.12 10.37
C LYS A 198 -4.41 17.96 11.12
N ALA A 199 -5.19 17.05 11.68
CA ALA A 199 -4.69 15.88 12.39
C ALA A 199 -4.03 14.88 11.43
N GLU A 200 -4.68 14.58 10.30
CA GLU A 200 -4.12 13.74 9.25
C GLU A 200 -2.82 14.32 8.68
N ARG A 201 -2.79 15.63 8.42
CA ARG A 201 -1.57 16.31 7.96
C ARG A 201 -0.44 16.17 8.96
N GLY A 202 -0.71 16.38 10.25
CA GLY A 202 0.30 16.18 11.29
C GLY A 202 0.84 14.75 11.36
N ILE A 203 -0.01 13.73 11.10
CA ILE A 203 0.41 12.33 11.01
C ILE A 203 1.30 12.11 9.79
N LEU A 204 0.90 12.64 8.63
CA LEU A 204 1.67 12.49 7.38
C LEU A 204 2.99 13.26 7.41
N ASP A 205 2.97 14.50 7.94
CA ASP A 205 4.18 15.32 8.11
C ASP A 205 5.17 14.66 9.09
N ALA A 206 4.63 13.88 10.03
CA ALA A 206 5.39 13.04 10.94
C ALA A 206 5.86 11.71 10.31
N GLY A 207 5.54 11.45 9.05
CA GLY A 207 5.83 10.19 8.38
C GLY A 207 5.14 8.98 9.01
N ALA A 208 4.09 9.21 9.81
CA ALA A 208 3.36 8.14 10.47
C ALA A 208 2.21 7.60 9.59
N TYR A 209 1.81 6.36 9.85
CA TYR A 209 0.74 5.72 9.11
C TYR A 209 -0.61 6.40 9.35
N SER A 210 -1.25 6.84 8.28
CA SER A 210 -2.62 7.35 8.27
C SER A 210 -3.53 6.37 7.53
N TRP A 211 -4.41 5.70 8.26
CA TRP A 211 -5.41 4.80 7.67
C TRP A 211 -6.38 5.52 6.71
N VAL A 212 -6.64 6.82 6.93
CA VAL A 212 -7.47 7.63 6.02
C VAL A 212 -6.74 7.85 4.70
N SER A 213 -5.43 8.12 4.75
CA SER A 213 -4.60 8.24 3.56
C SER A 213 -4.49 6.92 2.81
N ASP A 214 -4.36 5.81 3.52
CA ASP A 214 -4.32 4.47 2.93
C ASP A 214 -5.63 4.16 2.17
N ILE A 215 -6.79 4.31 2.83
CA ILE A 215 -8.09 4.17 2.15
C ILE A 215 -8.18 5.10 0.93
N ARG A 216 -7.78 6.37 1.06
CA ARG A 216 -7.80 7.34 -0.04
C ARG A 216 -6.97 6.86 -1.22
N ASN A 217 -5.77 6.36 -0.99
CA ASN A 217 -4.88 5.87 -2.04
C ASN A 217 -5.48 4.68 -2.79
N ARG A 218 -6.03 3.69 -2.06
CA ARG A 218 -6.71 2.53 -2.65
C ARG A 218 -7.91 2.97 -3.49
N VAL A 219 -8.76 3.84 -2.94
CA VAL A 219 -9.93 4.37 -3.67
C VAL A 219 -9.52 5.23 -4.88
N SER A 220 -8.40 5.97 -4.80
CA SER A 220 -7.86 6.73 -5.94
C SER A 220 -7.48 5.83 -7.10
N VAL A 221 -6.77 4.75 -6.84
CA VAL A 221 -6.40 3.78 -7.88
C VAL A 221 -7.66 3.13 -8.47
N ALA A 222 -8.57 2.62 -7.63
CA ALA A 222 -9.81 2.02 -8.08
C ALA A 222 -10.63 2.98 -8.95
N LYS A 223 -10.78 4.24 -8.52
CA LYS A 223 -11.50 5.30 -9.26
C LYS A 223 -10.96 5.53 -10.67
N VAL A 224 -9.65 5.50 -10.86
CA VAL A 224 -9.05 5.75 -12.17
C VAL A 224 -9.14 4.53 -13.08
N LEU A 225 -8.98 3.34 -12.53
CA LEU A 225 -9.04 2.10 -13.31
C LEU A 225 -10.46 1.73 -13.73
N SER A 226 -11.48 2.06 -12.94
CA SER A 226 -12.86 1.61 -13.15
C SER A 226 -13.59 2.44 -14.20
N ARG A 227 -14.37 1.76 -15.05
CA ARG A 227 -15.25 2.35 -16.06
C ARG A 227 -16.71 2.39 -15.63
N ASN A 228 -17.06 1.60 -14.62
CA ASN A 228 -18.40 1.51 -14.06
C ASN A 228 -18.33 1.12 -12.58
N GLU A 229 -19.47 1.19 -11.90
CA GLU A 229 -19.59 0.87 -10.48
C GLU A 229 -19.19 -0.59 -10.16
N GLY A 230 -19.59 -1.54 -11.01
CA GLY A 230 -19.28 -2.96 -10.80
C GLY A 230 -17.77 -3.25 -10.88
N GLU A 231 -17.05 -2.59 -11.77
CA GLU A 231 -15.57 -2.66 -11.81
C GLU A 231 -14.96 -2.00 -10.59
N PHE A 232 -15.50 -0.84 -10.17
CA PHE A 232 -15.03 -0.11 -9.01
C PHE A 232 -15.12 -0.95 -7.73
N MET A 233 -16.26 -1.57 -7.49
CA MET A 233 -16.46 -2.43 -6.32
C MET A 233 -15.53 -3.64 -6.33
N ARG A 234 -15.33 -4.28 -7.49
CA ARG A 234 -14.41 -5.42 -7.61
C ARG A 234 -12.95 -5.04 -7.36
N ILE A 235 -12.51 -3.88 -7.87
CA ILE A 235 -11.14 -3.42 -7.65
C ILE A 235 -10.95 -3.06 -6.17
N LEU A 236 -11.93 -2.45 -5.52
CA LEU A 236 -11.87 -2.17 -4.09
C LEU A 236 -11.79 -3.44 -3.24
N GLU A 237 -12.54 -4.48 -3.60
CA GLU A 237 -12.47 -5.78 -2.95
C GLU A 237 -11.05 -6.39 -3.06
N LEU A 238 -10.45 -6.35 -4.26
CA LEU A 238 -9.07 -6.79 -4.48
C LEU A 238 -8.05 -5.99 -3.66
N MET A 239 -8.35 -4.74 -3.35
CA MET A 239 -7.53 -3.85 -2.56
C MET A 239 -7.93 -3.84 -1.07
N GLU A 240 -8.65 -4.86 -0.62
CA GLU A 240 -9.08 -5.06 0.78
C GLU A 240 -9.86 -3.86 1.36
N ILE A 241 -10.70 -3.22 0.55
CA ILE A 241 -11.64 -2.18 0.98
C ILE A 241 -13.06 -2.73 0.96
N GLU A 242 -13.73 -2.61 2.10
CA GLU A 242 -15.16 -2.84 2.21
C GLU A 242 -15.92 -1.54 1.96
N VAL A 243 -17.04 -1.64 1.24
CA VAL A 243 -17.91 -0.52 0.91
C VAL A 243 -19.30 -0.76 1.48
N ALA A 244 -19.83 0.21 2.16
CA ALA A 244 -21.19 0.21 2.66
C ALA A 244 -21.91 1.50 2.26
N GLU A 245 -23.23 1.46 2.15
CA GLU A 245 -24.03 2.65 2.02
C GLU A 245 -24.07 3.41 3.37
N ASN A 246 -24.13 4.72 3.30
CA ASN A 246 -24.34 5.50 4.51
C ASN A 246 -25.79 5.39 5.01
N SER A 247 -26.08 5.99 6.17
CA SER A 247 -27.42 5.95 6.77
C SER A 247 -28.47 6.55 5.84
N LEU A 248 -29.64 5.92 5.74
CA LEU A 248 -30.81 6.44 5.03
C LEU A 248 -31.27 7.82 5.55
N HIS A 249 -30.88 8.19 6.77
CA HIS A 249 -31.15 9.49 7.35
C HIS A 249 -30.06 10.53 7.09
N ALA A 250 -29.00 10.14 6.36
CA ALA A 250 -27.96 11.10 5.99
C ALA A 250 -28.50 12.13 4.99
N PRO A 251 -28.04 13.39 5.06
CA PRO A 251 -28.51 14.45 4.16
C PRO A 251 -28.18 14.24 2.69
N ARG A 252 -27.26 13.31 2.39
CA ARG A 252 -26.85 12.89 1.05
C ARG A 252 -26.44 11.44 1.05
N GLU A 253 -26.69 10.74 -0.05
CA GLU A 253 -26.16 9.40 -0.29
C GLU A 253 -24.66 9.46 -0.47
N ASP A 254 -23.94 8.56 0.20
CA ASP A 254 -22.48 8.42 0.07
C ASP A 254 -22.06 7.01 0.38
N TRP A 255 -20.91 6.61 -0.12
CA TRP A 255 -20.24 5.36 0.24
C TRP A 255 -19.36 5.54 1.45
N ILE A 256 -19.38 4.55 2.32
CA ILE A 256 -18.52 4.45 3.49
C ILE A 256 -17.48 3.39 3.21
N PHE A 257 -16.23 3.78 3.18
CA PHE A 257 -15.08 2.90 2.96
C PHE A 257 -14.46 2.48 4.28
N SER A 258 -14.09 1.21 4.39
CA SER A 258 -13.34 0.68 5.53
C SER A 258 -12.27 -0.32 5.06
N LEU A 259 -11.20 -0.46 5.86
CA LEU A 259 -10.22 -1.51 5.65
C LEU A 259 -10.81 -2.85 6.09
N ALA A 260 -10.66 -3.90 5.28
CA ALA A 260 -11.21 -5.23 5.57
C ALA A 260 -10.62 -5.85 6.85
N ASP A 261 -9.36 -5.56 7.16
CA ASP A 261 -8.68 -5.98 8.38
C ASP A 261 -9.02 -5.12 9.61
N GLN A 262 -9.57 -3.90 9.39
CA GLN A 262 -9.92 -2.93 10.43
C GLN A 262 -11.28 -2.29 10.17
N PRO A 263 -12.39 -3.05 10.20
CA PRO A 263 -13.71 -2.56 9.80
C PRO A 263 -14.29 -1.46 10.71
N SER A 264 -13.67 -1.20 11.87
CA SER A 264 -14.01 -0.05 12.71
C SER A 264 -13.48 1.29 12.18
N ARG A 265 -12.48 1.28 11.30
CA ARG A 265 -11.90 2.47 10.68
C ARG A 265 -12.66 2.82 9.40
N LYS A 266 -13.69 3.61 9.56
CA LYS A 266 -14.63 3.98 8.50
C LYS A 266 -14.52 5.45 8.12
N VAL A 267 -14.56 5.75 6.82
CA VAL A 267 -14.56 7.11 6.30
C VAL A 267 -15.52 7.22 5.11
N SER A 268 -16.29 8.30 5.03
CA SER A 268 -17.16 8.53 3.88
C SER A 268 -16.38 9.10 2.70
N GLY A 269 -16.86 8.83 1.49
CA GLY A 269 -16.25 9.31 0.26
C GLY A 269 -16.09 10.82 0.23
N GLU A 270 -17.13 11.57 0.61
CA GLU A 270 -17.06 13.02 0.68
C GLU A 270 -15.98 13.55 1.65
N ARG A 271 -15.66 12.78 2.70
CA ARG A 271 -14.56 13.12 3.62
C ARG A 271 -13.17 12.87 3.05
N LEU A 272 -13.02 11.93 2.12
CA LEU A 272 -11.76 11.72 1.41
C LEU A 272 -11.47 12.87 0.45
N GLY A 273 -12.50 13.46 -0.14
CA GLY A 273 -12.40 14.58 -1.07
C GLY A 273 -13.62 14.67 -1.99
N MET A 274 -13.76 15.77 -2.74
CA MET A 274 -14.93 16.02 -3.58
C MET A 274 -15.16 14.99 -4.69
N THR A 275 -14.11 14.32 -5.14
CA THR A 275 -14.17 13.37 -6.25
C THR A 275 -14.32 11.92 -5.79
N PHE A 276 -14.50 11.68 -4.48
CA PHE A 276 -14.58 10.37 -3.86
C PHE A 276 -15.98 10.03 -3.36
N GLY A 277 -16.87 11.02 -3.28
CA GLY A 277 -18.27 10.79 -2.90
C GLY A 277 -19.02 10.00 -3.97
N LYS A 278 -20.04 9.23 -3.56
CA LYS A 278 -20.85 8.37 -4.43
C LYS A 278 -21.33 9.10 -5.68
N ILE A 279 -21.93 10.28 -5.54
CA ILE A 279 -22.45 11.07 -6.67
C ILE A 279 -21.34 11.41 -7.66
N ALA A 280 -20.18 11.89 -7.17
CA ALA A 280 -19.08 12.29 -8.04
C ALA A 280 -18.45 11.09 -8.78
N LEU A 281 -18.41 9.93 -8.14
CA LEU A 281 -17.92 8.70 -8.75
C LEU A 281 -18.89 8.16 -9.81
N THR A 282 -20.20 8.13 -9.52
CA THR A 282 -21.23 7.75 -10.47
C THR A 282 -21.22 8.65 -11.71
N GLU A 283 -21.21 9.98 -11.51
CA GLU A 283 -21.07 10.94 -12.62
C GLU A 283 -19.80 10.74 -13.45
N ARG A 284 -18.69 10.32 -12.80
CA ARG A 284 -17.46 10.01 -13.52
C ARG A 284 -17.62 8.78 -14.41
N PHE A 285 -18.27 7.73 -13.92
CA PHE A 285 -18.50 6.50 -14.69
C PHE A 285 -19.44 6.71 -15.87
N GLU A 286 -20.44 7.57 -15.71
CA GLU A 286 -21.40 7.91 -16.77
C GLU A 286 -20.84 8.88 -17.82
N ARG A 287 -19.77 9.61 -17.48
CA ARG A 287 -19.21 10.65 -18.36
C ARG A 287 -18.48 10.04 -19.54
N ILE A 288 -18.98 10.31 -20.75
CA ILE A 288 -18.30 9.95 -22.00
C ILE A 288 -16.94 10.67 -22.09
N GLY A 289 -15.89 9.91 -22.41
CA GLY A 289 -14.52 10.45 -22.55
C GLY A 289 -13.78 10.67 -21.21
N SER A 290 -14.25 10.07 -20.12
CA SER A 290 -13.44 9.99 -18.91
C SER A 290 -12.12 9.28 -19.22
N TYR A 291 -11.03 9.79 -18.64
CA TYR A 291 -9.71 9.17 -18.79
C TYR A 291 -9.68 7.77 -18.15
N HIS A 292 -9.17 6.82 -18.91
CA HIS A 292 -8.82 5.49 -18.45
C HIS A 292 -7.46 5.11 -19.04
N PRO A 293 -6.58 4.48 -18.29
CA PRO A 293 -5.36 3.88 -18.84
C PRO A 293 -5.74 2.81 -19.89
N ASP A 294 -4.82 2.52 -20.82
CA ASP A 294 -4.97 1.37 -21.70
C ASP A 294 -4.97 0.04 -20.92
N ALA A 295 -5.33 -1.05 -21.58
CA ALA A 295 -5.50 -2.35 -20.92
C ALA A 295 -4.20 -2.90 -20.33
N ALA A 296 -3.04 -2.63 -20.92
CA ALA A 296 -1.75 -3.08 -20.42
C ALA A 296 -1.35 -2.28 -19.18
N SER A 297 -1.44 -0.94 -19.27
CA SER A 297 -1.20 -0.03 -18.14
C SER A 297 -2.16 -0.30 -16.98
N SER A 298 -3.45 -0.56 -17.26
CA SER A 298 -4.43 -0.88 -16.21
C SER A 298 -4.06 -2.15 -15.45
N ARG A 299 -3.62 -3.20 -16.15
CA ARG A 299 -3.17 -4.44 -15.51
C ARG A 299 -1.92 -4.23 -14.65
N ALA A 300 -0.94 -3.49 -15.18
CA ALA A 300 0.29 -3.18 -14.45
C ALA A 300 0.00 -2.36 -13.17
N ILE A 301 -0.83 -1.32 -13.27
CA ILE A 301 -1.24 -0.50 -12.13
C ILE A 301 -1.99 -1.35 -11.08
N LEU A 302 -2.93 -2.19 -11.51
CA LEU A 302 -3.68 -3.05 -10.58
C LEU A 302 -2.77 -4.06 -9.89
N SER A 303 -1.87 -4.71 -10.61
CA SER A 303 -0.89 -5.65 -10.04
C SER A 303 -0.02 -4.95 -9.00
N MET A 304 0.54 -3.78 -9.31
CA MET A 304 1.37 -3.03 -8.37
C MET A 304 0.57 -2.59 -7.14
N ALA A 305 -0.68 -2.15 -7.34
CA ALA A 305 -1.53 -1.74 -6.22
C ALA A 305 -1.87 -2.91 -5.29
N THR A 306 -2.24 -4.07 -5.86
CA THR A 306 -2.53 -5.28 -5.07
C THR A 306 -1.29 -5.82 -4.37
N ASP A 307 -0.14 -5.83 -5.04
CA ASP A 307 1.13 -6.22 -4.44
C ASP A 307 1.46 -5.31 -3.24
N ALA A 308 1.35 -3.97 -3.42
CA ALA A 308 1.60 -3.00 -2.36
C ALA A 308 0.61 -3.15 -1.19
N VAL A 309 -0.68 -3.40 -1.46
CA VAL A 309 -1.69 -3.65 -0.42
C VAL A 309 -1.36 -4.93 0.35
N GLU A 310 -0.98 -6.00 -0.33
CA GLU A 310 -0.73 -7.30 0.26
C GLU A 310 0.48 -7.29 1.21
N VAL A 311 1.53 -6.55 0.85
CA VAL A 311 2.71 -6.37 1.71
C VAL A 311 2.59 -5.13 2.61
N ASN A 312 1.47 -4.41 2.52
CA ASN A 312 1.19 -3.15 3.24
C ASN A 312 2.26 -2.06 3.00
N ASP A 313 2.77 -1.95 1.78
CA ASP A 313 3.64 -0.83 1.40
C ASP A 313 2.80 0.42 1.07
N VAL A 314 2.48 1.16 2.12
CA VAL A 314 1.61 2.36 2.03
C VAL A 314 2.30 3.50 1.27
N GLU A 315 3.63 3.51 1.23
CA GLU A 315 4.42 4.53 0.54
C GLU A 315 4.41 4.31 -0.97
N GLU A 316 4.66 3.07 -1.38
CA GLU A 316 4.55 2.69 -2.79
C GLU A 316 3.12 2.88 -3.30
N LEU A 317 2.13 2.43 -2.53
CA LEU A 317 0.72 2.65 -2.87
C LEU A 317 0.38 4.14 -2.98
N GLY A 318 0.93 4.97 -2.11
CA GLY A 318 0.75 6.43 -2.15
C GLY A 318 1.39 7.06 -3.38
N SER A 319 2.58 6.63 -3.74
CA SER A 319 3.31 7.08 -4.93
C SER A 319 2.57 6.68 -6.21
N LEU A 320 2.12 5.44 -6.28
CA LEU A 320 1.30 4.92 -7.37
C LEU A 320 -0.01 5.69 -7.51
N ALA A 321 -0.76 5.88 -6.43
CA ALA A 321 -2.03 6.60 -6.44
C ALA A 321 -1.85 8.05 -6.92
N LYS A 322 -0.79 8.73 -6.46
CA LYS A 322 -0.45 10.10 -6.88
C LYS A 322 -0.13 10.16 -8.38
N ALA A 323 0.67 9.22 -8.89
CA ALA A 323 1.01 9.16 -10.31
C ALA A 323 -0.23 8.91 -11.17
N VAL A 324 -1.05 7.93 -10.80
CA VAL A 324 -2.28 7.53 -11.52
C VAL A 324 -3.31 8.67 -11.51
N GLU A 325 -3.52 9.36 -10.39
CA GLU A 325 -4.40 10.53 -10.33
C GLU A 325 -3.88 11.71 -11.17
N THR A 326 -2.58 11.93 -11.18
CA THR A 326 -1.96 12.97 -12.01
C THR A 326 -2.16 12.64 -13.48
N ASN A 327 -1.96 11.38 -13.89
CA ASN A 327 -2.21 10.94 -15.26
C ASN A 327 -3.68 11.16 -15.67
N ALA A 328 -4.61 10.82 -14.78
CA ALA A 328 -6.03 11.05 -15.03
C ALA A 328 -6.40 12.53 -15.12
N ARG A 329 -5.81 13.37 -14.26
CA ARG A 329 -6.05 14.83 -14.24
C ARG A 329 -5.60 15.50 -15.52
N TYR A 330 -4.48 15.08 -16.06
CA TYR A 330 -3.87 15.69 -17.24
C TYR A 330 -4.12 14.89 -18.53
N SER A 331 -4.86 13.79 -18.46
CA SER A 331 -5.16 12.90 -19.58
C SER A 331 -3.87 12.42 -20.27
N ILE A 332 -2.98 11.82 -19.50
CA ILE A 332 -1.69 11.29 -19.95
C ILE A 332 -1.89 9.89 -20.51
N GLY A 333 -1.90 9.75 -21.82
CA GLY A 333 -2.04 8.46 -22.52
C GLY A 333 -0.73 7.90 -23.06
N SER A 334 0.37 8.70 -23.03
CA SER A 334 1.69 8.28 -23.47
C SER A 334 2.79 9.06 -22.76
N SER A 335 4.03 8.54 -22.82
CA SER A 335 5.21 9.22 -22.24
C SER A 335 5.43 10.63 -22.80
N ALA A 336 5.09 10.87 -24.07
CA ALA A 336 5.22 12.19 -24.71
C ALA A 336 4.21 13.22 -24.19
N ASP A 337 3.07 12.80 -23.63
CA ASP A 337 2.06 13.73 -23.10
C ASP A 337 2.58 14.56 -21.93
N TYR A 338 3.45 13.99 -21.09
CA TYR A 338 4.07 14.71 -19.99
C TYR A 338 4.83 15.94 -20.50
N GLY A 339 5.67 15.76 -21.54
CA GLY A 339 6.42 16.85 -22.14
C GLY A 339 5.50 17.96 -22.66
N ARG A 340 4.47 17.59 -23.42
CA ARG A 340 3.47 18.54 -23.97
C ARG A 340 2.74 19.32 -22.87
N ARG A 341 2.37 18.66 -21.77
CA ARG A 341 1.68 19.32 -20.65
C ARG A 341 2.61 20.24 -19.85
N ILE A 342 3.83 19.80 -19.59
CA ILE A 342 4.85 20.61 -18.90
C ILE A 342 5.16 21.87 -19.71
N GLU A 343 5.41 21.73 -21.01
CA GLU A 343 5.68 22.86 -21.89
C GLU A 343 4.52 23.88 -21.93
N THR A 344 3.27 23.36 -21.96
CA THR A 344 2.09 24.23 -21.92
C THR A 344 2.01 25.04 -20.62
N LEU A 345 2.34 24.41 -19.49
CA LEU A 345 2.35 25.07 -18.18
C LEU A 345 3.52 26.06 -18.04
N GLN A 346 4.70 25.76 -18.62
CA GLN A 346 5.85 26.66 -18.67
C GLN A 346 5.51 27.92 -19.45
N ARG A 347 4.96 27.77 -20.66
CA ARG A 347 4.52 28.92 -21.48
C ARG A 347 3.45 29.77 -20.80
N ARG A 348 2.59 29.12 -19.97
CA ARG A 348 1.60 29.83 -19.17
C ARG A 348 2.25 30.58 -18.02
N MET A 349 3.20 29.95 -17.33
CA MET A 349 3.95 30.55 -16.23
C MET A 349 4.71 31.80 -16.66
N GLU A 350 5.31 31.79 -17.87
CA GLU A 350 6.01 32.94 -18.47
C GLU A 350 5.08 34.14 -18.75
N LYS A 351 3.80 33.88 -19.05
CA LYS A 351 2.79 34.91 -19.33
C LYS A 351 2.12 35.49 -18.08
N GLU A 352 2.21 34.78 -16.95
CA GLU A 352 1.55 35.19 -15.72
C GLU A 352 2.42 36.19 -14.95
N THR A 353 1.94 37.43 -14.82
CA THR A 353 2.64 38.52 -14.12
C THR A 353 2.48 38.44 -12.59
N GLY A 354 1.63 37.53 -12.06
CA GLY A 354 1.37 37.40 -10.64
C GLY A 354 2.11 36.21 -10.00
N SER A 355 2.83 36.45 -8.90
CA SER A 355 3.63 35.41 -8.20
C SER A 355 2.80 34.18 -7.76
N LYS A 356 1.53 34.38 -7.43
CA LYS A 356 0.64 33.31 -6.99
C LYS A 356 0.20 32.37 -8.12
N ALA A 357 -0.02 32.91 -9.32
CA ALA A 357 -0.39 32.12 -10.49
C ALA A 357 0.83 31.36 -11.04
N ALA A 358 1.99 32.01 -11.08
CA ALA A 358 3.26 31.40 -11.45
C ALA A 358 3.64 30.27 -10.50
N ALA A 359 3.53 30.47 -9.18
CA ALA A 359 3.76 29.44 -8.17
C ALA A 359 2.86 28.21 -8.36
N LYS A 360 1.58 28.42 -8.71
CA LYS A 360 0.65 27.32 -8.99
C LYS A 360 0.99 26.56 -10.28
N CYS A 361 1.54 27.23 -11.29
CA CYS A 361 2.05 26.57 -12.48
C CYS A 361 3.30 25.73 -12.15
N ALA A 362 4.22 26.28 -11.35
CA ALA A 362 5.42 25.56 -10.90
C ALA A 362 5.05 24.29 -10.10
N GLU A 363 4.10 24.37 -9.16
CA GLU A 363 3.60 23.21 -8.40
C GLU A 363 3.06 22.12 -9.34
N ARG A 364 2.29 22.49 -10.36
CA ARG A 364 1.72 21.54 -11.34
C ARG A 364 2.79 20.93 -12.26
N ILE A 365 3.81 21.70 -12.62
CA ILE A 365 4.93 21.19 -13.39
C ILE A 365 5.67 20.14 -12.56
N GLN A 366 5.87 20.41 -11.29
CA GLN A 366 6.50 19.46 -10.39
C GLN A 366 5.67 18.19 -10.21
N GLU A 367 4.34 18.29 -10.01
CA GLU A 367 3.45 17.12 -9.97
C GLU A 367 3.59 16.23 -11.21
N LEU A 368 3.64 16.86 -12.41
CA LEU A 368 3.80 16.13 -13.68
C LEU A 368 5.19 15.51 -13.82
N ALA A 369 6.24 16.19 -13.38
CA ALA A 369 7.61 15.68 -13.42
C ALA A 369 7.76 14.45 -12.51
N GLU A 370 7.20 14.49 -11.31
CA GLU A 370 7.19 13.38 -10.37
C GLU A 370 6.40 12.18 -10.92
N ALA A 371 5.21 12.43 -11.47
CA ALA A 371 4.40 11.37 -12.08
C ALA A 371 5.09 10.76 -13.31
N ARG A 372 5.77 11.56 -14.13
CA ARG A 372 6.56 11.10 -15.28
C ARG A 372 7.69 10.18 -14.83
N GLU A 373 8.46 10.59 -13.83
CA GLU A 373 9.57 9.81 -13.30
C GLU A 373 9.09 8.46 -12.78
N TYR A 374 8.03 8.47 -11.97
CA TYR A 374 7.41 7.26 -11.43
C TYR A 374 6.88 6.36 -12.55
N ALA A 375 6.10 6.90 -13.48
CA ALA A 375 5.53 6.16 -14.59
C ALA A 375 6.61 5.57 -15.53
N SER A 376 7.70 6.27 -15.74
CA SER A 376 8.84 5.79 -16.55
C SER A 376 9.54 4.60 -15.86
N ARG A 377 9.76 4.70 -14.55
CA ARG A 377 10.39 3.64 -13.76
C ARG A 377 9.59 2.34 -13.77
N HIS A 378 8.27 2.44 -13.76
CA HIS A 378 7.35 1.31 -13.66
C HIS A 378 6.62 0.98 -14.97
N SER A 379 6.98 1.63 -16.08
CA SER A 379 6.36 1.42 -17.40
C SER A 379 4.83 1.54 -17.39
N LEU A 380 4.30 2.52 -16.62
CA LEU A 380 2.84 2.69 -16.43
C LEU A 380 2.12 3.35 -17.59
N VAL A 381 2.84 3.92 -18.54
CA VAL A 381 2.28 4.52 -19.76
C VAL A 381 3.07 4.02 -20.96
N PRO A 382 2.40 3.74 -22.09
CA PRO A 382 3.08 3.28 -23.29
C PRO A 382 3.95 4.39 -23.90
N ASP A 383 4.99 3.99 -24.62
CA ASP A 383 5.72 4.88 -25.50
C ASP A 383 4.81 5.39 -26.64
N GLU A 384 5.08 6.58 -27.16
CA GLU A 384 4.24 7.22 -28.17
C GLU A 384 3.98 6.32 -29.43
N VAL A 385 4.98 5.54 -29.81
CA VAL A 385 4.87 4.61 -30.96
C VAL A 385 3.87 3.48 -30.69
N LEU A 386 3.84 2.97 -29.46
CA LEU A 386 2.88 1.92 -29.04
C LEU A 386 1.48 2.50 -28.85
N ALA A 387 1.37 3.68 -28.26
CA ALA A 387 0.09 4.36 -28.04
C ALA A 387 -0.68 4.60 -29.36
N ARG A 388 0.00 4.98 -30.43
CA ARG A 388 -0.61 5.17 -31.77
C ARG A 388 -1.14 3.85 -32.37
N ARG A 389 -0.47 2.73 -32.13
CA ARG A 389 -0.91 1.40 -32.57
C ARG A 389 -2.20 0.95 -31.86
N TYR A 390 -2.31 1.20 -30.56
CA TYR A 390 -3.49 0.80 -29.78
C TYR A 390 -4.74 1.67 -30.07
N GLN A 391 -4.56 2.93 -30.42
CA GLN A 391 -5.68 3.80 -30.82
C GLN A 391 -6.27 3.42 -32.20
N SER A 392 -5.50 2.75 -33.05
CA SER A 392 -5.94 2.30 -34.38
C SER A 392 -6.68 0.94 -34.36
N THR A 393 -6.54 0.17 -33.29
CA THR A 393 -7.17 -1.15 -33.11
C THR A 393 -8.35 -1.10 -32.13
N GLY A 394 -9.22 -0.11 -32.25
CA GLY A 394 -10.34 0.08 -31.35
C GLY A 394 -11.12 -1.18 -31.02
N SER A 395 -11.28 -1.42 -29.72
CA SER A 395 -12.18 -2.36 -29.04
C SER A 395 -11.58 -3.66 -28.49
N ASP A 396 -10.66 -3.60 -27.57
CA ASP A 396 -10.55 -4.73 -26.65
C ASP A 396 -11.18 -4.38 -25.28
N ARG A 397 -12.34 -4.95 -25.04
CA ARG A 397 -12.99 -4.93 -23.72
C ARG A 397 -12.08 -5.68 -22.75
N TRP A 398 -11.41 -4.93 -21.87
CA TRP A 398 -10.69 -5.52 -20.76
C TRP A 398 -11.70 -6.25 -19.86
N GLN A 399 -11.53 -7.55 -19.72
CA GLN A 399 -12.19 -8.38 -18.71
C GLN A 399 -11.10 -8.92 -17.80
N TYR A 400 -11.14 -8.52 -16.54
CA TYR A 400 -10.29 -9.11 -15.52
C TYR A 400 -10.77 -10.53 -15.24
N GLU A 401 -9.98 -11.51 -15.63
CA GLU A 401 -10.12 -12.89 -15.15
C GLU A 401 -9.18 -13.08 -13.94
N PRO A 402 -9.72 -13.38 -12.76
CA PRO A 402 -8.88 -13.70 -11.61
C PRO A 402 -8.10 -14.97 -11.91
N GLN A 403 -6.77 -14.91 -11.87
CA GLN A 403 -5.95 -16.12 -11.90
C GLN A 403 -6.31 -16.94 -10.65
N ARG A 404 -7.06 -18.01 -10.85
CA ARG A 404 -7.28 -19.02 -9.83
C ARG A 404 -5.92 -19.65 -9.55
N SER A 405 -5.37 -19.39 -8.38
CA SER A 405 -4.24 -20.14 -7.83
C SER A 405 -4.67 -21.60 -7.74
N GLY A 406 -4.21 -22.39 -8.72
CA GLY A 406 -4.55 -23.79 -8.84
C GLY A 406 -3.79 -24.61 -7.81
N ASN A 407 -4.33 -24.80 -6.64
CA ASN A 407 -4.01 -25.94 -5.82
C ASN A 407 -4.76 -27.15 -6.36
N ARG A 408 -4.19 -27.84 -7.33
CA ARG A 408 -4.59 -29.16 -7.77
C ARG A 408 -4.04 -30.18 -6.77
N ALA A 409 -4.81 -30.51 -5.74
CA ALA A 409 -4.62 -31.75 -5.01
C ALA A 409 -5.08 -32.89 -5.94
N GLN A 410 -4.13 -33.69 -6.41
CA GLN A 410 -4.39 -34.98 -7.06
C GLN A 410 -4.90 -35.96 -5.99
N GLY A 411 -6.17 -36.28 -6.05
CA GLY A 411 -6.76 -37.37 -5.29
C GLY A 411 -7.32 -38.41 -6.27
N ALA A 412 -6.74 -39.59 -6.22
CA ALA A 412 -6.92 -40.71 -7.12
C ALA A 412 -8.37 -41.22 -7.25
N ALA A 413 -8.73 -41.53 -8.47
CA ALA A 413 -9.90 -42.31 -8.86
C ALA A 413 -9.75 -43.78 -8.54
N ARG A 414 -10.82 -44.39 -8.08
CA ARG A 414 -11.29 -45.80 -8.31
C ARG A 414 -12.73 -45.81 -7.79
N GLY A 415 -13.79 -46.00 -8.60
CA GLY A 415 -14.12 -47.16 -9.39
C GLY A 415 -15.36 -47.82 -8.82
N SER A 416 -16.35 -47.93 -9.67
CA SER A 416 -17.40 -48.97 -9.81
C SER A 416 -18.84 -48.54 -9.50
N SER A 417 -19.62 -48.33 -10.50
CA SER A 417 -20.67 -49.15 -11.12
C SER A 417 -21.90 -49.47 -10.27
N ALA A 418 -22.99 -49.22 -10.92
CA ALA A 418 -24.23 -49.96 -10.98
C ALA A 418 -25.43 -49.53 -10.11
N ALA A 419 -26.36 -48.87 -10.76
CA ALA A 419 -27.66 -49.45 -11.16
C ALA A 419 -28.85 -49.36 -10.20
N ARG A 420 -29.89 -48.81 -10.77
CA ARG A 420 -31.31 -49.16 -10.70
C ARG A 420 -32.24 -48.57 -9.63
N ARG A 421 -33.14 -47.70 -10.19
CA ARG A 421 -34.63 -47.82 -10.18
C ARG A 421 -35.38 -47.96 -8.86
N GLY A 422 -36.40 -47.12 -8.74
CA GLY A 422 -37.70 -47.48 -8.12
C GLY A 422 -38.22 -46.36 -7.23
N SER A 423 -38.99 -45.46 -7.73
CA SER A 423 -40.44 -45.31 -7.69
C SER A 423 -41.09 -45.36 -6.32
N ARG A 424 -41.87 -44.30 -6.10
CA ARG A 424 -43.21 -44.28 -5.42
C ARG A 424 -43.25 -44.05 -3.92
N ASP A 425 -43.85 -42.92 -3.66
CA ASP A 425 -45.17 -42.71 -3.06
C ASP A 425 -45.28 -42.66 -1.52
N ARG A 426 -45.91 -41.57 -1.13
CA ARG A 426 -46.98 -41.36 -0.16
C ARG A 426 -46.70 -41.15 1.33
N GLN A 427 -47.18 -39.97 1.67
CA GLN A 427 -48.15 -39.68 2.75
C GLN A 427 -47.63 -39.63 4.19
N GLN A 428 -47.78 -38.47 4.72
CA GLN A 428 -48.79 -37.97 5.67
C GLN A 428 -48.49 -38.21 7.15
N GLU A 429 -48.74 -37.17 7.86
CA GLU A 429 -49.17 -37.06 9.29
C GLU A 429 -48.10 -37.35 10.33
N GLY A 430 -47.93 -36.57 11.34
CA GLY A 430 -48.74 -35.66 12.08
C GLY A 430 -48.11 -35.38 13.41
N ARG A 431 -48.34 -34.22 13.89
CA ARG A 431 -48.57 -33.75 15.25
C ARG A 431 -47.69 -34.23 16.44
N ASN A 432 -47.28 -33.19 17.15
CA ASN A 432 -47.24 -33.03 18.61
C ASN A 432 -46.02 -33.60 19.35
N ARG A 433 -45.19 -32.81 19.82
CA ARG A 433 -45.18 -32.11 21.14
C ARG A 433 -43.99 -31.14 21.19
#